data_0633e9e096993064befaa1b72ce4bb6a
#
_entry.id   0633e9e096993064befaa1b72ce4bb6a
#
_cell.length_a   1.000
_cell.length_b   1.000
_cell.length_c   1.000
_cell.angle_alpha   90.00
_cell.angle_beta   90.00
_cell.angle_gamma   90.00
#
_symmetry.space_group_name_H-M   'P 1'
#
loop_
_entity.id
_entity.type
_entity.pdbx_description
1 polymer ?
#
loop_
_entity_poly.entity_id
_entity_poly.type
_entity_poly.pdbx_seq_one_letter_code
_entity_poly.pdbx_strand_id
1 'polypeptide(L)' 'MTRFEKDIIEIEEGNEIEVLKRRKAELDDLYKKGRCEKNSFKRQCIAQEYARKLAEYEALDKMC' A
#
# COMPACT_ATOMS: atom_id res chain seq x y z
N MET A 1 14.51 4.26 -9.91
CA MET A 1 13.88 3.04 -9.35
C MET A 1 12.64 3.41 -8.57
N THR A 2 11.52 2.75 -8.85
CA THR A 2 10.28 3.03 -8.14
C THR A 2 10.28 2.40 -6.75
N ARG A 3 9.40 2.87 -5.88
CA ARG A 3 9.24 2.30 -4.55
C ARG A 3 8.84 0.81 -4.62
N PHE A 4 7.98 0.47 -5.57
CA PHE A 4 7.55 -0.91 -5.77
C PHE A 4 8.74 -1.81 -6.14
N GLU A 5 9.61 -1.34 -7.01
CA GLU A 5 10.81 -2.08 -7.39
C GLU A 5 11.77 -2.28 -6.22
N LYS A 6 11.92 -1.26 -5.37
CA LYS A 6 12.74 -1.36 -4.16
C LYS A 6 12.16 -2.40 -3.20
N ASP A 7 10.84 -2.43 -3.06
CA ASP A 7 10.18 -3.41 -2.20
C ASP A 7 10.38 -4.82 -2.72
N ILE A 8 10.34 -5.02 -4.04
CA ILE A 8 10.63 -6.32 -4.65
C ILE A 8 12.05 -6.79 -4.29
N ILE A 9 13.02 -5.90 -4.40
CA ILE A 9 14.41 -6.21 -4.06
C ILE A 9 14.53 -6.58 -2.58
N GLU A 10 13.89 -5.83 -1.70
CA GLU A 10 13.91 -6.12 -0.26
C GLU A 10 13.29 -7.49 0.06
N ILE A 11 12.22 -7.86 -0.63
CA ILE A 11 11.59 -9.18 -0.48
C ILE A 11 12.56 -10.27 -0.92
N GLU A 12 13.22 -10.08 -2.04
CA GLU A 12 14.22 -11.03 -2.54
C GLU A 12 15.41 -11.20 -1.58
N GLU A 13 15.71 -10.15 -0.82
CA GLU A 13 16.75 -10.16 0.20
C GLU A 13 16.31 -10.80 1.52
N GLY A 14 15.04 -11.21 1.64
CA GLY A 14 14.51 -11.85 2.82
C GLY A 14 13.80 -10.93 3.80
N ASN A 15 13.54 -9.67 3.43
CA ASN A 15 12.89 -8.69 4.29
C ASN A 15 11.38 -8.59 4.03
N GLU A 16 10.77 -9.67 3.61
CA GLU A 16 9.36 -9.71 3.21
C GLU A 16 8.40 -9.29 4.31
N ILE A 17 8.65 -9.72 5.54
CA ILE A 17 7.78 -9.40 6.68
C ILE A 17 7.77 -7.89 6.93
N GLU A 18 8.93 -7.26 6.90
CA GLU A 18 9.08 -5.81 7.09
C GLU A 18 8.37 -5.03 6.00
N VAL A 19 8.54 -5.44 4.75
CA VAL A 19 7.93 -4.78 3.59
C VAL A 19 6.40 -4.87 3.68
N LEU A 20 5.88 -6.05 3.95
CA LEU A 20 4.43 -6.26 4.03
C LEU A 20 3.81 -5.50 5.20
N LYS A 21 4.50 -5.43 6.34
CA LYS A 21 4.04 -4.64 7.48
C LYS A 21 3.93 -3.16 7.14
N ARG A 22 4.94 -2.60 6.48
CA ARG A 22 4.94 -1.18 6.07
C ARG A 22 3.80 -0.88 5.13
N ARG A 23 3.61 -1.74 4.14
CA ARG A 23 2.53 -1.57 3.15
C ARG A 23 1.16 -1.67 3.80
N LYS A 24 0.99 -2.62 4.69
CA LYS A 24 -0.27 -2.79 5.40
C LYS A 24 -0.60 -1.59 6.28
N ALA A 25 0.40 -1.04 6.97
CA ALA A 25 0.22 0.15 7.80
C ALA A 25 -0.22 1.35 6.96
N GLU A 26 0.33 1.51 5.76
CA GLU A 26 -0.08 2.57 4.84
C GLU A 26 -1.52 2.39 4.36
N LEU A 27 -1.92 1.15 4.08
CA LEU A 27 -3.29 0.85 3.69
C LEU A 27 -4.28 1.19 4.80
N ASP A 28 -3.96 0.81 6.04
CA ASP A 28 -4.80 1.12 7.19
C ASP A 28 -4.93 2.63 7.39
N ASP A 29 -3.85 3.37 7.22
CA ASP A 29 -3.83 4.82 7.35
C ASP A 29 -4.72 5.48 6.29
N LEU A 30 -4.61 5.04 5.04
CA LEU A 30 -5.46 5.54 3.96
C LEU A 30 -6.93 5.22 4.19
N TYR A 31 -7.22 4.03 4.70
CA TYR A 31 -8.58 3.63 5.02
C TYR A 31 -9.19 4.56 6.06
N LYS A 32 -8.45 4.84 7.12
CA LYS A 32 -8.89 5.75 8.19
C LYS A 32 -9.11 7.17 7.65
N LYS A 33 -8.19 7.66 6.83
CA LYS A 33 -8.32 8.98 6.21
C LYS A 33 -9.56 9.06 5.33
N GLY A 34 -9.84 8.03 4.54
CA GLY A 34 -11.01 7.98 3.69
C GLY A 34 -12.30 7.99 4.48
N ARG A 35 -12.34 7.31 5.61
CA ARG A 35 -13.52 7.26 6.47
C ARG A 35 -13.80 8.61 7.15
N CYS A 36 -12.74 9.36 7.47
CA CYS A 36 -12.85 10.64 8.15
C CYS A 36 -13.01 11.81 7.19
N GLU A 37 -12.74 11.64 5.91
CA GLU A 37 -12.82 12.72 4.93
C GLU A 37 -14.26 13.02 4.55
N LYS A 38 -14.66 14.28 4.71
CA LYS A 38 -16.01 14.73 4.41
C LYS A 38 -16.18 15.24 2.97
N ASN A 39 -15.08 15.64 2.34
CA ASN A 39 -15.10 16.14 0.97
C ASN A 39 -15.15 14.96 0.00
N SER A 40 -16.21 14.87 -0.83
CA SER A 40 -16.38 13.75 -1.75
C SER A 40 -15.24 13.62 -2.77
N PHE A 41 -14.72 14.72 -3.26
CA PHE A 41 -13.61 14.69 -4.21
C PHE A 41 -12.35 14.10 -3.56
N LYS A 42 -12.02 14.55 -2.36
CA LYS A 42 -10.87 14.04 -1.62
C LYS A 42 -11.04 12.57 -1.25
N ARG A 43 -12.25 12.17 -0.87
CA ARG A 43 -12.57 10.76 -0.60
C ARG A 43 -12.31 9.88 -1.81
N GLN A 44 -12.71 10.35 -2.97
CA GLN A 44 -12.52 9.62 -4.21
C GLN A 44 -11.03 9.47 -4.54
N CYS A 45 -10.25 10.53 -4.33
CA CYS A 45 -8.80 10.46 -4.52
C CYS A 45 -8.14 9.47 -3.57
N ILE A 46 -8.55 9.48 -2.30
CA ILE A 46 -8.04 8.53 -1.29
C ILE A 46 -8.42 7.10 -1.67
N ALA A 47 -9.66 6.88 -2.13
CA ALA A 47 -10.11 5.55 -2.55
C ALA A 47 -9.30 5.01 -3.73
N GLN A 48 -9.00 5.86 -4.71
CA GLN A 48 -8.19 5.48 -5.86
C GLN A 48 -6.75 5.14 -5.44
N GLU A 49 -6.17 5.94 -4.56
CA GLU A 49 -4.85 5.68 -4.04
C GLU A 49 -4.80 4.37 -3.24
N TYR A 50 -5.82 4.14 -2.42
CA TYR A 50 -5.97 2.90 -1.65
C TYR A 50 -6.02 1.69 -2.59
N ALA A 51 -6.85 1.75 -3.62
CA ALA A 51 -6.99 0.65 -4.58
C ALA A 51 -5.65 0.33 -5.27
N ARG A 52 -4.91 1.35 -5.66
CA ARG A 52 -3.60 1.17 -6.31
C ARG A 52 -2.60 0.54 -5.35
N LYS A 53 -2.51 1.05 -4.13
CA LYS A 53 -1.58 0.52 -3.12
C LYS A 53 -1.97 -0.89 -2.68
N LEU A 54 -3.26 -1.18 -2.62
CA LEU A 54 -3.74 -2.52 -2.31
C LEU A 54 -3.31 -3.51 -3.41
N ALA A 55 -3.41 -3.12 -4.68
CA ALA A 55 -2.97 -3.96 -5.78
C ALA A 55 -1.47 -4.25 -5.69
N GLU A 56 -0.66 -3.24 -5.35
CA GLU A 56 0.77 -3.43 -5.15
C GLU A 56 1.05 -4.36 -3.97
N TYR A 57 0.32 -4.19 -2.87
CA TYR A 57 0.45 -5.06 -1.70
C TYR A 57 0.16 -6.51 -2.04
N GLU A 58 -0.94 -6.75 -2.77
CA GLU A 58 -1.31 -8.10 -3.17
C GLU A 58 -0.27 -8.72 -4.09
N ALA A 59 0.30 -7.93 -5.00
CA ALA A 59 1.36 -8.41 -5.88
C ALA A 59 2.61 -8.81 -5.09
N LEU A 60 2.98 -8.01 -4.09
CA LEU A 60 4.12 -8.31 -3.23
C LEU A 60 3.85 -9.54 -2.37
N ASP A 61 2.63 -9.67 -1.85
CA ASP A 61 2.23 -10.81 -1.03
C ASP A 61 2.31 -12.13 -1.81
N LYS A 62 1.97 -12.11 -3.08
CA LYS A 62 2.06 -13.30 -3.94
C LYS A 62 3.49 -13.74 -4.20
N MET A 63 4.45 -12.85 -4.05
CA MET A 63 5.88 -13.18 -4.20
C MET A 63 6.43 -13.93 -2.98
N CYS A 64 5.74 -13.86 -1.87
CA CYS A 64 6.13 -14.52 -0.61
C CYS A 64 5.43 -15.90 -0.40
#